data_76f68b113fdd22b1e12f3264b7191280
#
_entry.id   76f68b113fdd22b1e12f3264b7191280
#
_cell.length_a   1.000
_cell.length_b   1.000
_cell.length_c   1.000
_cell.angle_alpha   90.00
_cell.angle_beta   90.00
_cell.angle_gamma   90.00
#
_symmetry.space_group_name_H-M   'P 1'
#
loop_
_entity.id
_entity.type
_entity.pdbx_description
1 polymer ?
#
loop_
_entity_poly.entity_id
_entity_poly.type
_entity_poly.pdbx_seq_one_letter_code
_entity_poly.pdbx_strand_id
1 'polypeptide(L)'
;MTRLSSVEWIDPALIRFKISPHFDLAGEAEGDWDVERRFALAESAKYRSIIQRYREGRRWEETELFTDLYARRIAHEPIRGEATMKGLLAQYYGRVDAMFADMRDHGFKANGALPKLLIGRAGEVFIGNQGNHRLAMAHVLGLKEFAGEILCRHRLATFSDAPQV
;
A
#
# COMPACT_ATOMS: atom_id res chain seq x y z
N MET A 1 -0.60 0.66 -28.47
CA MET A 1 -1.05 0.91 -27.07
C MET A 1 0.17 1.21 -26.22
N THR A 2 0.41 2.45 -25.94
CA THR A 2 1.57 2.88 -25.15
C THR A 2 1.33 2.56 -23.69
N ARG A 3 2.09 1.61 -23.12
CA ARG A 3 2.15 1.42 -21.67
C ARG A 3 2.81 2.66 -21.07
N LEU A 4 2.02 3.54 -20.49
CA LEU A 4 2.51 4.61 -19.62
C LEU A 4 2.79 4.00 -18.23
N SER A 5 3.77 3.11 -18.13
CA SER A 5 4.28 2.71 -16.81
C SER A 5 5.48 3.58 -16.49
N SER A 6 5.23 4.77 -15.98
CA SER A 6 6.27 5.60 -15.41
C SER A 6 6.41 5.28 -13.93
N VAL A 7 7.64 5.08 -13.49
CA VAL A 7 7.97 5.03 -12.06
C VAL A 7 8.06 6.46 -11.56
N GLU A 8 7.23 6.78 -10.57
CA GLU A 8 7.21 8.11 -9.97
C GLU A 8 7.70 8.03 -8.53
N TRP A 9 8.53 8.99 -8.14
CA TRP A 9 8.96 9.20 -6.77
C TRP A 9 8.11 10.30 -6.13
N ILE A 10 7.51 10.01 -5.00
CA ILE A 10 6.62 10.95 -4.33
C ILE A 10 6.82 10.93 -2.81
N ASP A 11 6.42 11.99 -2.12
CA ASP A 11 6.30 11.96 -0.67
C ASP A 11 5.12 11.04 -0.29
N PRO A 12 5.37 9.94 0.45
CA PRO A 12 4.30 9.01 0.83
C PRO A 12 3.20 9.66 1.67
N ALA A 13 3.49 10.76 2.38
CA ALA A 13 2.49 11.51 3.14
C ALA A 13 1.34 12.06 2.29
N LEU A 14 1.54 12.19 0.97
CA LEU A 14 0.50 12.60 0.02
C LEU A 14 -0.51 11.49 -0.27
N ILE A 15 -0.15 10.22 -0.03
CA ILE A 15 -1.03 9.08 -0.26
C ILE A 15 -1.84 8.81 1.00
N ARG A 16 -3.10 9.21 1.02
CA ARG A 16 -4.01 9.06 2.17
C ARG A 16 -5.12 8.05 1.93
N PHE A 17 -5.37 7.70 0.67
CA PHE A 17 -6.49 6.87 0.25
C PHE A 17 -6.02 5.73 -0.63
N LYS A 18 -6.80 4.66 -0.61
CA LYS A 18 -6.67 3.52 -1.48
C LYS A 18 -7.87 3.48 -2.44
N ILE A 19 -7.64 3.00 -3.67
CA ILE A 19 -8.70 2.66 -4.62
C ILE A 19 -8.89 1.14 -4.63
N SER A 20 -10.12 0.70 -4.42
CA SER A 20 -10.47 -0.71 -4.50
C SER A 20 -11.96 -0.88 -4.88
N PRO A 21 -12.30 -1.74 -5.86
CA PRO A 21 -11.37 -2.46 -6.74
C PRO A 21 -10.69 -1.54 -7.77
N HIS A 22 -9.55 -1.95 -8.32
CA HIS A 22 -8.84 -1.17 -9.35
C HIS A 22 -8.37 -2.00 -10.56
N PHE A 23 -8.67 -3.29 -10.59
CA PHE A 23 -8.16 -4.21 -11.62
C PHE A 23 -8.68 -3.91 -13.04
N ASP A 24 -9.77 -3.15 -13.16
CA ASP A 24 -10.34 -2.63 -14.40
C ASP A 24 -9.79 -1.27 -14.81
N LEU A 25 -8.93 -0.65 -13.98
CA LEU A 25 -8.35 0.66 -14.21
C LEU A 25 -6.92 0.52 -14.74
N ALA A 26 -6.68 1.03 -15.95
CA ALA A 26 -5.35 1.06 -16.56
C ALA A 26 -5.24 2.21 -17.57
N GLY A 27 -4.05 2.80 -17.70
CA GLY A 27 -3.80 3.89 -18.62
C GLY A 27 -4.57 5.16 -18.24
N GLU A 28 -5.47 5.61 -19.11
CA GLU A 28 -6.40 6.71 -18.83
C GLU A 28 -7.81 6.15 -18.62
N ALA A 29 -8.47 6.56 -17.55
CA ALA A 29 -9.83 6.15 -17.24
C ALA A 29 -10.73 7.35 -16.92
N GLU A 30 -11.98 7.23 -17.29
CA GLU A 30 -13.06 8.18 -16.99
C GLU A 30 -13.93 7.68 -15.83
N GLY A 31 -14.92 8.47 -15.47
CA GLY A 31 -15.92 8.12 -14.45
C GLY A 31 -15.51 8.56 -13.06
N ASP A 32 -16.27 8.17 -12.06
CA ASP A 32 -16.13 8.66 -10.68
C ASP A 32 -15.36 7.70 -9.77
N TRP A 33 -14.52 6.83 -10.36
CA TRP A 33 -13.77 5.81 -9.62
C TRP A 33 -12.88 6.41 -8.52
N ASP A 34 -12.31 7.59 -8.73
CA ASP A 34 -11.46 8.31 -7.78
C ASP A 34 -12.23 8.92 -6.59
N VAL A 35 -13.55 8.94 -6.68
CA VAL A 35 -14.46 9.35 -5.61
C VAL A 35 -15.19 8.15 -5.01
N GLU A 36 -15.79 7.31 -5.87
CA GLU A 36 -16.67 6.22 -5.43
C GLU A 36 -15.92 5.03 -4.85
N ARG A 37 -14.69 4.76 -5.34
CA ARG A 37 -13.91 3.58 -4.96
C ARG A 37 -12.80 3.88 -3.96
N ARG A 38 -12.69 5.13 -3.50
CA ARG A 38 -11.67 5.49 -2.51
C ARG A 38 -12.13 5.21 -1.09
N PHE A 39 -11.21 4.76 -0.27
CA PHE A 39 -11.38 4.71 1.18
C PHE A 39 -10.07 5.10 1.88
N ALA A 40 -10.18 5.65 3.07
CA ALA A 40 -9.03 6.09 3.84
C ALA A 40 -8.14 4.90 4.21
N LEU A 41 -6.82 5.06 4.14
CA LEU A 41 -5.87 4.03 4.58
C LEU A 41 -6.12 3.63 6.03
N ALA A 42 -6.50 4.58 6.88
CA ALA A 42 -6.82 4.34 8.29
C ALA A 42 -8.02 3.38 8.49
N GLU A 43 -8.86 3.17 7.48
CA GLU A 43 -9.96 2.19 7.53
C GLU A 43 -9.48 0.76 7.22
N SER A 44 -8.26 0.59 6.72
CA SER A 44 -7.70 -0.73 6.42
C SER A 44 -7.08 -1.37 7.66
N ALA A 45 -7.55 -2.59 8.01
CA ALA A 45 -6.97 -3.37 9.09
C ALA A 45 -5.48 -3.68 8.86
N LYS A 46 -5.08 -3.90 7.60
CA LYS A 46 -3.66 -4.08 7.24
C LYS A 46 -2.82 -2.85 7.57
N TYR A 47 -3.31 -1.67 7.22
CA TYR A 47 -2.63 -0.41 7.50
C TYR A 47 -2.51 -0.19 9.01
N ARG A 48 -3.62 -0.31 9.74
CA ARG A 48 -3.63 -0.15 11.21
C ARG A 48 -2.70 -1.15 11.89
N SER A 49 -2.63 -2.40 11.43
CA SER A 49 -1.76 -3.41 12.03
C SER A 49 -0.27 -3.12 11.83
N ILE A 50 0.13 -2.49 10.73
CA ILE A 50 1.51 -1.98 10.56
C ILE A 50 1.80 -0.87 11.59
N ILE A 51 0.86 0.04 11.81
CA ILE A 51 0.99 1.08 12.83
C ILE A 51 1.11 0.46 14.23
N GLN A 52 0.23 -0.48 14.56
CA GLN A 52 0.23 -1.20 15.83
C GLN A 52 1.56 -1.95 16.05
N ARG A 53 2.05 -2.63 15.04
CA ARG A 53 3.32 -3.37 15.12
C ARG A 53 4.52 -2.47 15.35
N TYR A 54 4.70 -1.46 14.49
CA TYR A 54 5.97 -0.72 14.44
C TYR A 54 5.97 0.61 15.19
N ARG A 55 4.81 1.23 15.40
CA ARG A 55 4.72 2.46 16.20
C ARG A 55 4.32 2.18 17.63
N GLU A 56 3.38 1.24 17.85
CA GLU A 56 2.89 0.90 19.19
C GLU A 56 3.66 -0.26 19.84
N GLY A 57 4.51 -0.96 19.09
CA GLY A 57 5.36 -2.04 19.60
C GLY A 57 4.62 -3.35 19.89
N ARG A 58 3.43 -3.56 19.33
CA ARG A 58 2.66 -4.79 19.52
C ARG A 58 3.32 -5.97 18.78
N ARG A 59 3.15 -7.17 19.30
CA ARG A 59 3.43 -8.38 18.54
C ARG A 59 2.40 -8.52 17.42
N TRP A 60 2.73 -9.25 16.34
CA TRP A 60 1.78 -9.44 15.24
C TRP A 60 0.45 -10.05 15.69
N GLU A 61 0.50 -11.04 16.60
CA GLU A 61 -0.65 -11.74 17.14
C GLU A 61 -1.61 -10.83 17.92
N GLU A 62 -1.12 -9.68 18.36
CA GLU A 62 -1.88 -8.68 19.11
C GLU A 62 -2.45 -7.58 18.20
N THR A 63 -2.11 -7.61 16.93
CA THR A 63 -2.62 -6.62 15.97
C THR A 63 -4.03 -6.99 15.51
N GLU A 64 -4.80 -5.99 15.12
CA GLU A 64 -6.18 -6.14 14.66
C GLU A 64 -6.33 -7.14 13.52
N LEU A 65 -5.41 -7.12 12.55
CA LEU A 65 -5.46 -8.05 11.42
C LEU A 65 -5.42 -9.51 11.87
N PHE A 66 -4.60 -9.82 12.89
CA PHE A 66 -4.46 -11.17 13.42
C PHE A 66 -5.63 -11.54 14.33
N THR A 67 -6.02 -10.67 15.25
CA THR A 67 -7.08 -10.97 16.21
C THR A 67 -8.45 -11.09 15.56
N ASP A 68 -8.77 -10.19 14.63
CA ASP A 68 -10.11 -10.07 14.08
C ASP A 68 -10.31 -10.82 12.78
N LEU A 69 -9.29 -10.88 11.92
CA LEU A 69 -9.42 -11.46 10.60
C LEU A 69 -8.71 -12.82 10.49
N TYR A 70 -7.42 -12.87 10.75
CA TYR A 70 -6.62 -14.07 10.49
C TYR A 70 -6.93 -15.23 11.44
N ALA A 71 -7.20 -14.94 12.71
CA ALA A 71 -7.59 -15.97 13.67
C ALA A 71 -8.84 -16.75 13.23
N ARG A 72 -9.77 -16.07 12.55
CA ARG A 72 -10.99 -16.71 12.02
C ARG A 72 -10.74 -17.44 10.70
N ARG A 73 -9.96 -16.86 9.81
CA ARG A 73 -9.77 -17.38 8.44
C ARG A 73 -8.86 -18.60 8.39
N ILE A 74 -7.79 -18.63 9.17
CA ILE A 74 -6.77 -19.68 9.06
C ILE A 74 -7.30 -21.07 9.42
N ALA A 75 -8.39 -21.14 10.18
CA ALA A 75 -9.08 -22.40 10.49
C ALA A 75 -9.79 -23.02 9.28
N HIS A 76 -10.07 -22.24 8.24
CA HIS A 76 -10.84 -22.63 7.08
C HIS A 76 -10.06 -22.62 5.77
N GLU A 77 -9.05 -21.76 5.66
CA GLU A 77 -8.27 -21.62 4.45
C GLU A 77 -6.83 -21.13 4.74
N PRO A 78 -5.85 -21.53 3.93
CA PRO A 78 -4.50 -20.98 4.04
C PRO A 78 -4.49 -19.47 3.81
N ILE A 79 -3.65 -18.76 4.57
CA ILE A 79 -3.41 -17.34 4.42
C ILE A 79 -1.99 -17.15 3.93
N ARG A 80 -1.80 -16.48 2.78
CA ARG A 80 -0.48 -16.26 2.18
C ARG A 80 0.33 -17.56 1.96
N GLY A 81 -0.38 -18.66 1.67
CA GLY A 81 0.22 -19.97 1.50
C GLY A 81 0.47 -20.76 2.78
N GLU A 82 0.18 -20.17 3.95
CA GLU A 82 0.41 -20.79 5.26
C GLU A 82 -0.88 -21.32 5.86
N ALA A 83 -0.87 -22.59 6.27
CA ALA A 83 -2.02 -23.25 6.85
C ALA A 83 -2.15 -23.06 8.37
N THR A 84 -1.12 -22.52 9.02
CA THR A 84 -1.10 -22.30 10.47
C THR A 84 -0.67 -20.88 10.81
N MET A 85 -1.14 -20.39 11.96
CA MET A 85 -0.74 -19.09 12.48
C MET A 85 0.78 -19.02 12.71
N LYS A 86 1.36 -20.10 13.23
CA LYS A 86 2.82 -20.19 13.44
C LYS A 86 3.60 -20.07 12.11
N GLY A 87 3.16 -20.76 11.07
CA GLY A 87 3.76 -20.66 9.72
C GLY A 87 3.62 -19.25 9.14
N LEU A 88 2.42 -18.67 9.25
CA LEU A 88 2.15 -17.31 8.79
C LEU A 88 3.06 -16.27 9.45
N LEU A 89 3.23 -16.35 10.76
CA LEU A 89 4.12 -15.47 11.52
C LEU A 89 5.60 -15.67 11.13
N ALA A 90 6.05 -16.93 11.10
CA ALA A 90 7.46 -17.22 10.84
C ALA A 90 7.87 -16.92 9.39
N GLN A 91 7.05 -17.30 8.40
CA GLN A 91 7.41 -17.22 6.99
C GLN A 91 7.02 -15.89 6.37
N TYR A 92 5.75 -15.54 6.39
CA TYR A 92 5.27 -14.33 5.71
C TYR A 92 5.62 -13.06 6.50
N TYR A 93 5.23 -12.99 7.78
CA TYR A 93 5.45 -11.80 8.59
C TYR A 93 6.89 -11.65 9.08
N GLY A 94 7.69 -12.72 9.12
CA GLY A 94 9.15 -12.62 9.23
C GLY A 94 9.77 -11.83 8.08
N ARG A 95 9.30 -12.05 6.84
CA ARG A 95 9.73 -11.24 5.69
C ARG A 95 9.23 -9.79 5.76
N VAL A 96 8.03 -9.57 6.31
CA VAL A 96 7.51 -8.22 6.53
C VAL A 96 8.37 -7.46 7.54
N ASP A 97 8.76 -8.10 8.65
CA ASP A 97 9.67 -7.51 9.64
C ASP A 97 11.06 -7.21 9.05
N ALA A 98 11.59 -8.10 8.22
CA ALA A 98 12.87 -7.88 7.53
C ALA A 98 12.78 -6.70 6.54
N MET A 99 11.67 -6.56 5.83
CA MET A 99 11.41 -5.43 4.93
C MET A 99 11.35 -4.12 5.69
N PHE A 100 10.69 -4.09 6.85
CA PHE A 100 10.64 -2.91 7.69
C PHE A 100 12.03 -2.48 8.16
N ALA A 101 12.85 -3.44 8.62
CA ALA A 101 14.22 -3.18 9.05
C ALA A 101 15.07 -2.60 7.91
N ASP A 102 14.96 -3.18 6.70
CA ASP A 102 15.67 -2.66 5.52
C ASP A 102 15.22 -1.23 5.16
N MET A 103 13.93 -0.96 5.15
CA MET A 103 13.40 0.38 4.88
C MET A 103 13.81 1.40 5.94
N ARG A 104 13.87 1.00 7.21
CA ARG A 104 14.35 1.85 8.31
C ARG A 104 15.81 2.22 8.12
N ASP A 105 16.65 1.27 7.74
CA ASP A 105 18.10 1.43 7.68
C ASP A 105 18.58 2.06 6.36
N HIS A 106 17.84 1.87 5.27
CA HIS A 106 18.26 2.25 3.91
C HIS A 106 17.24 3.07 3.12
N GLY A 107 16.07 3.37 3.69
CA GLY A 107 14.98 4.03 2.97
C GLY A 107 14.22 3.12 2.01
N PHE A 108 13.32 3.70 1.23
CA PHE A 108 12.56 2.97 0.22
C PHE A 108 13.47 2.63 -0.98
N LYS A 109 13.39 1.40 -1.44
CA LYS A 109 14.10 0.92 -2.64
C LYS A 109 13.11 0.59 -3.75
N ALA A 110 13.32 1.16 -4.93
CA ALA A 110 12.51 0.89 -6.12
C ALA A 110 13.00 -0.38 -6.83
N ASN A 111 12.95 -1.52 -6.14
CA ASN A 111 13.32 -2.83 -6.66
C ASN A 111 12.16 -3.83 -6.56
N GLY A 112 12.22 -4.88 -7.38
CA GLY A 112 11.16 -5.89 -7.43
C GLY A 112 9.83 -5.33 -7.91
N ALA A 113 8.73 -5.90 -7.42
CA ALA A 113 7.39 -5.45 -7.76
C ALA A 113 7.08 -4.12 -7.09
N LEU A 114 6.90 -3.08 -7.88
CA LEU A 114 6.61 -1.73 -7.39
C LEU A 114 5.17 -1.60 -6.90
N PRO A 115 4.92 -0.71 -5.89
CA PRO A 115 3.58 -0.26 -5.56
C PRO A 115 2.84 0.24 -6.79
N LYS A 116 1.53 -0.02 -6.84
CA LYS A 116 0.68 0.47 -7.91
C LYS A 116 -0.06 1.72 -7.46
N LEU A 117 0.16 2.81 -8.19
CA LEU A 117 -0.41 4.11 -7.90
C LEU A 117 -1.44 4.50 -8.96
N LEU A 118 -2.40 5.31 -8.56
CA LEU A 118 -3.41 5.90 -9.44
C LEU A 118 -3.47 7.40 -9.19
N ILE A 119 -3.73 8.17 -10.23
CA ILE A 119 -3.84 9.63 -10.16
C ILE A 119 -5.29 10.04 -10.41
N GLY A 120 -5.91 10.68 -9.45
CA GLY A 120 -7.29 11.16 -9.54
C GLY A 120 -7.41 12.45 -10.36
N ARG A 121 -8.65 12.91 -10.56
CA ARG A 121 -8.98 14.08 -11.38
C ARG A 121 -8.39 15.39 -10.87
N ALA A 122 -8.23 15.51 -9.57
CA ALA A 122 -7.61 16.68 -8.93
C ALA A 122 -6.10 16.51 -8.70
N GLY A 123 -5.46 15.50 -9.31
CA GLY A 123 -4.03 15.22 -9.17
C GLY A 123 -3.65 14.49 -7.89
N GLU A 124 -4.60 14.10 -7.05
CA GLU A 124 -4.33 13.31 -5.85
C GLU A 124 -3.82 11.92 -6.19
N VAL A 125 -2.91 11.43 -5.36
CA VAL A 125 -2.31 10.11 -5.55
C VAL A 125 -2.96 9.09 -4.63
N PHE A 126 -3.36 7.97 -5.22
CA PHE A 126 -3.94 6.83 -4.53
C PHE A 126 -3.02 5.61 -4.64
N ILE A 127 -3.11 4.70 -3.66
CA ILE A 127 -2.52 3.37 -3.78
C ILE A 127 -3.58 2.35 -4.20
N GLY A 128 -3.16 1.39 -5.03
CA GLY A 128 -3.97 0.23 -5.38
C GLY A 128 -3.78 -0.94 -4.39
N ASN A 129 -3.92 -2.17 -4.89
CA ASN A 129 -3.79 -3.36 -4.02
C ASN A 129 -2.35 -3.78 -3.73
N GLN A 130 -1.37 -3.27 -4.47
CA GLN A 130 0.03 -3.64 -4.34
C GLN A 130 0.85 -2.53 -3.68
N GLY A 131 1.65 -2.88 -2.68
CA GLY A 131 2.54 -1.96 -1.99
C GLY A 131 1.98 -1.38 -0.68
N ASN A 132 0.83 -1.86 -0.21
CA ASN A 132 0.18 -1.33 1.00
C ASN A 132 1.03 -1.45 2.27
N HIS A 133 1.74 -2.58 2.47
CA HIS A 133 2.64 -2.73 3.62
C HIS A 133 3.78 -1.70 3.55
N ARG A 134 4.43 -1.57 2.39
CA ARG A 134 5.54 -0.62 2.21
C ARG A 134 5.11 0.83 2.40
N LEU A 135 3.91 1.20 1.92
CA LEU A 135 3.37 2.54 2.16
C LEU A 135 3.13 2.80 3.65
N ALA A 136 2.50 1.85 4.36
CA ALA A 136 2.26 1.99 5.79
C ALA A 136 3.59 2.09 6.58
N MET A 137 4.60 1.30 6.20
CA MET A 137 5.95 1.39 6.76
C MET A 137 6.61 2.75 6.49
N ALA A 138 6.48 3.26 5.27
CA ALA A 138 6.99 4.58 4.90
C ALA A 138 6.36 5.69 5.76
N HIS A 139 5.06 5.59 6.04
CA HIS A 139 4.37 6.51 6.95
C HIS A 139 4.88 6.40 8.39
N VAL A 140 5.05 5.17 8.91
CA VAL A 140 5.60 4.96 10.27
C VAL A 140 7.00 5.54 10.40
N LEU A 141 7.84 5.34 9.39
CA LEU A 141 9.24 5.78 9.36
C LEU A 141 9.38 7.27 9.02
N GLY A 142 8.31 7.93 8.59
CA GLY A 142 8.35 9.33 8.14
C GLY A 142 9.23 9.54 6.91
N LEU A 143 9.31 8.55 6.03
CA LEU A 143 10.08 8.66 4.79
C LEU A 143 9.52 9.79 3.92
N LYS A 144 10.39 10.42 3.14
CA LYS A 144 10.04 11.50 2.20
C LYS A 144 10.01 11.04 0.76
N GLU A 145 10.53 9.85 0.50
CA GLU A 145 10.62 9.27 -0.83
C GLU A 145 9.99 7.88 -0.85
N PHE A 146 9.09 7.67 -1.79
CA PHE A 146 8.39 6.43 -2.03
C PHE A 146 8.14 6.31 -3.52
N ALA A 147 8.48 5.18 -4.12
CA ALA A 147 8.29 4.99 -5.55
C ALA A 147 7.15 4.03 -5.85
N GLY A 148 6.43 4.33 -6.90
CA GLY A 148 5.41 3.45 -7.44
C GLY A 148 5.26 3.60 -8.95
N GLU A 149 4.66 2.59 -9.54
CA GLU A 149 4.30 2.58 -10.95
C GLU A 149 2.89 3.14 -11.11
N ILE A 150 2.72 4.15 -11.95
CA ILE A 150 1.40 4.69 -12.25
C ILE A 150 0.64 3.69 -13.12
N LEU A 151 -0.40 3.11 -12.54
CA LEU A 151 -1.27 2.16 -13.21
C LEU A 151 -2.33 2.86 -14.07
N CYS A 152 -2.91 3.92 -13.52
CA CYS A 152 -4.00 4.66 -14.16
C CYS A 152 -3.95 6.13 -13.79
N ARG A 153 -4.34 6.98 -14.76
CA ARG A 153 -4.62 8.40 -14.55
C ARG A 153 -6.08 8.68 -14.90
N HIS A 154 -6.72 9.50 -14.11
CA HIS A 154 -8.02 10.02 -14.49
C HIS A 154 -7.87 10.91 -15.73
N ARG A 155 -8.77 10.77 -16.71
CA ARG A 155 -8.71 11.54 -17.97
C ARG A 155 -8.74 13.06 -17.75
N LEU A 156 -9.43 13.49 -16.69
CA LEU A 156 -9.50 14.91 -16.31
C LEU A 156 -8.37 15.32 -15.36
N ALA A 157 -7.40 14.46 -15.10
CA ALA A 157 -6.29 14.82 -14.21
C ALA A 157 -5.62 16.08 -14.75
N THR A 158 -5.75 17.15 -14.01
CA THR A 158 -5.02 18.39 -14.32
C THR A 158 -3.55 18.11 -14.06
N PHE A 159 -2.74 18.27 -15.08
CA PHE A 159 -1.28 18.34 -14.92
C PHE A 159 -0.99 19.62 -14.12
N SER A 160 -1.02 19.53 -12.82
CA SER A 160 -0.23 20.43 -12.00
C SER A 160 1.21 19.98 -12.24
N ASP A 161 1.94 20.76 -13.04
CA ASP A 161 3.37 20.58 -13.19
C ASP A 161 3.99 20.35 -11.83
N ALA A 162 4.75 19.27 -11.71
CA ALA A 162 5.68 18.85 -10.66
C ALA A 162 5.44 19.40 -9.24
N PRO A 163 5.58 18.56 -8.20
CA PRO A 163 5.59 19.05 -6.84
C PRO A 163 6.66 20.13 -6.73
N GLN A 164 6.25 21.34 -6.42
CA GLN A 164 7.18 22.40 -6.08
C GLN A 164 7.97 21.93 -4.87
N VAL A 165 9.26 21.88 -5.06
CA VAL A 165 10.30 21.57 -4.07
C VAL A 165 10.17 22.46 -2.83
#